data_cca6f369a9d8d5cf52802f30d4a82847
#
_entry.id   cca6f369a9d8d5cf52802f30d4a82847
#
_cell.length_a   1.000
_cell.length_b   1.000
_cell.length_c   1.000
_cell.angle_alpha   90.00
_cell.angle_beta   90.00
_cell.angle_gamma   90.00
#
_symmetry.space_group_name_H-M   'P 1'
#
loop_
_entity.id
_entity.type
_entity.pdbx_description
1 polymer ?
#
loop_
_entity_poly.entity_id
_entity_poly.type
_entity_poly.pdbx_seq_one_letter_code
_entity_poly.pdbx_strand_id
1 'polypeptide(L)'
;FRSALAMEELAKRSMLRQDAQAAVDRYGVFLKSYAGHVLADDALFGIARIKAERFNDFSGAQEALNTIQNQYPRGDVAPEAKLYAQRLKAALEAAKSSTPGKKTAALLTDMKWENQKNLAVITLEFDRPIIWSIDTQSGSKKNDIPNRMVVDLMGVNPASTIRPGIKVQGSSLRRMRLDLSAPDKTRLLLD
;
A
#
# COMPACT_ATOMS: atom_id res chain seq x y z
N PHE A 1 2.20 0.26 -23.34
CA PHE A 1 2.12 1.32 -22.35
C PHE A 1 0.68 1.61 -21.92
N ARG A 2 -0.24 1.98 -22.83
CA ARG A 2 -1.65 2.30 -22.48
C ARG A 2 -2.35 1.21 -21.65
N SER A 3 -2.08 -0.06 -21.95
CA SER A 3 -2.62 -1.19 -21.19
C SER A 3 -2.09 -1.22 -19.73
N ALA A 4 -0.85 -0.82 -19.51
CA ALA A 4 -0.28 -0.72 -18.18
C ALA A 4 -0.91 0.42 -17.37
N LEU A 5 -1.10 1.60 -17.99
CA LEU A 5 -1.83 2.72 -17.38
C LEU A 5 -3.26 2.35 -17.00
N ALA A 6 -3.98 1.63 -17.87
CA ALA A 6 -5.34 1.18 -17.57
C ALA A 6 -5.38 0.23 -16.36
N MET A 7 -4.38 -0.66 -16.22
CA MET A 7 -4.26 -1.53 -15.06
C MET A 7 -3.86 -0.77 -13.79
N GLU A 8 -3.01 0.26 -13.91
CA GLU A 8 -2.69 1.14 -12.78
C GLU A 8 -3.92 1.89 -12.27
N GLU A 9 -4.74 2.44 -13.19
CA GLU A 9 -5.99 3.10 -12.82
C GLU A 9 -7.01 2.11 -12.20
N LEU A 10 -7.08 0.90 -12.73
CA LEU A 10 -7.89 -0.17 -12.12
C LEU A 10 -7.39 -0.47 -10.70
N ALA A 11 -6.09 -0.64 -10.52
CA ALA A 11 -5.47 -0.90 -9.22
C ALA A 11 -5.73 0.21 -8.20
N LYS A 12 -5.74 1.48 -8.63
CA LYS A 12 -6.10 2.63 -7.77
C LYS A 12 -7.56 2.56 -7.30
N ARG A 13 -8.47 2.12 -8.16
CA ARG A 13 -9.91 2.05 -7.85
C ARG A 13 -10.29 0.80 -7.07
N SER A 14 -9.77 -0.35 -7.49
CA SER A 14 -10.07 -1.65 -6.85
C SER A 14 -9.38 -1.82 -5.51
N MET A 15 -8.26 -1.12 -5.31
CA MET A 15 -7.37 -1.29 -4.17
C MET A 15 -6.81 -2.72 -4.05
N LEU A 16 -6.98 -3.57 -5.07
CA LEU A 16 -6.52 -4.95 -5.08
C LEU A 16 -5.02 -5.05 -5.39
N ARG A 17 -4.32 -5.84 -4.61
CA ARG A 17 -2.89 -6.10 -4.81
C ARG A 17 -2.61 -6.80 -6.15
N GLN A 18 -3.50 -7.69 -6.58
CA GLN A 18 -3.39 -8.39 -7.86
C GLN A 18 -3.45 -7.43 -9.06
N ASP A 19 -4.30 -6.40 -9.00
CA ASP A 19 -4.40 -5.41 -10.09
C ASP A 19 -3.16 -4.53 -10.14
N ALA A 20 -2.60 -4.19 -8.98
CA ALA A 20 -1.32 -3.50 -8.88
C ALA A 20 -0.16 -4.34 -9.46
N GLN A 21 -0.15 -5.65 -9.19
CA GLN A 21 0.84 -6.56 -9.79
C GLN A 21 0.67 -6.65 -11.30
N ALA A 22 -0.56 -6.77 -11.80
CA ALA A 22 -0.83 -6.78 -13.23
C ALA A 22 -0.36 -5.50 -13.93
N ALA A 23 -0.45 -4.33 -13.27
CA ALA A 23 0.10 -3.09 -13.80
C ALA A 23 1.64 -3.15 -13.90
N VAL A 24 2.33 -3.60 -12.85
CA VAL A 24 3.80 -3.79 -12.85
C VAL A 24 4.23 -4.73 -13.97
N ASP A 25 3.54 -5.86 -14.14
CA ASP A 25 3.85 -6.85 -15.17
C ASP A 25 3.69 -6.26 -16.59
N ARG A 26 2.64 -5.47 -16.81
CA ARG A 26 2.39 -4.80 -18.09
C ARG A 26 3.44 -3.74 -18.40
N TYR A 27 3.88 -2.95 -17.42
CA TYR A 27 4.99 -2.04 -17.57
C TYR A 27 6.29 -2.80 -17.88
N GLY A 28 6.54 -3.92 -17.17
CA GLY A 28 7.70 -4.78 -17.41
C GLY A 28 7.74 -5.37 -18.83
N VAL A 29 6.59 -5.84 -19.35
CA VAL A 29 6.48 -6.30 -20.74
C VAL A 29 6.77 -5.17 -21.73
N PHE A 30 6.25 -3.96 -21.47
CA PHE A 30 6.55 -2.79 -22.30
C PHE A 30 8.05 -2.47 -22.31
N LEU A 31 8.69 -2.43 -21.16
CA LEU A 31 10.12 -2.13 -21.04
C LEU A 31 11.02 -3.16 -21.74
N LYS A 32 10.65 -4.45 -21.67
CA LYS A 32 11.40 -5.52 -22.38
C LYS A 32 11.40 -5.31 -23.90
N SER A 33 10.28 -4.84 -24.45
CA SER A 33 10.12 -4.68 -25.90
C SER A 33 10.51 -3.29 -26.39
N TYR A 34 10.48 -2.27 -25.55
CA TYR A 34 10.58 -0.87 -25.93
C TYR A 34 11.44 -0.04 -24.96
N ALA A 35 12.59 -0.57 -24.53
CA ALA A 35 13.47 0.12 -23.60
C ALA A 35 13.97 1.49 -24.10
N GLY A 36 14.13 1.66 -25.41
CA GLY A 36 14.51 2.95 -26.00
C GLY A 36 13.36 3.91 -26.33
N HIS A 37 12.13 3.57 -25.95
CA HIS A 37 10.97 4.40 -26.23
C HIS A 37 10.89 5.60 -25.27
N VAL A 38 10.36 6.73 -25.75
CA VAL A 38 10.21 7.97 -24.97
C VAL A 38 9.39 7.80 -23.68
N LEU A 39 8.56 6.78 -23.56
CA LEU A 39 7.74 6.46 -22.37
C LEU A 39 8.37 5.37 -21.49
N ALA A 40 9.64 5.03 -21.70
CA ALA A 40 10.29 3.99 -20.89
C ALA A 40 10.55 4.46 -19.46
N ASP A 41 10.93 5.71 -19.27
CA ASP A 41 11.08 6.34 -17.97
C ASP A 41 9.74 6.50 -17.24
N ASP A 42 8.65 6.85 -17.93
CA ASP A 42 7.28 6.82 -17.36
C ASP A 42 6.91 5.43 -16.84
N ALA A 43 7.20 4.39 -17.62
CA ALA A 43 6.92 3.02 -17.21
C ALA A 43 7.71 2.62 -15.95
N LEU A 44 8.98 2.97 -15.88
CA LEU A 44 9.83 2.76 -14.72
C LEU A 44 9.33 3.54 -13.50
N PHE A 45 8.88 4.78 -13.71
CA PHE A 45 8.33 5.60 -12.63
C PHE A 45 7.01 5.05 -12.11
N GLY A 46 6.13 4.55 -13.00
CA GLY A 46 4.92 3.81 -12.62
C GLY A 46 5.23 2.58 -11.77
N ILE A 47 6.21 1.77 -12.18
CA ILE A 47 6.67 0.61 -11.40
C ILE A 47 7.19 1.05 -10.02
N ALA A 48 8.01 2.11 -9.96
CA ALA A 48 8.57 2.59 -8.70
C ALA A 48 7.47 3.00 -7.71
N ARG A 49 6.47 3.76 -8.16
CA ARG A 49 5.34 4.17 -7.33
C ARG A 49 4.55 2.98 -6.83
N ILE A 50 4.15 2.06 -7.72
CA ILE A 50 3.38 0.87 -7.34
C ILE A 50 4.17 0.02 -6.33
N LYS A 51 5.46 -0.20 -6.57
CA LYS A 51 6.30 -0.96 -5.64
C LYS A 51 6.38 -0.32 -4.26
N ALA A 52 6.59 1.00 -4.19
CA ALA A 52 6.67 1.71 -2.92
C ALA A 52 5.31 1.78 -2.21
N GLU A 53 4.25 2.18 -2.92
CA GLU A 53 2.96 2.56 -2.32
C GLU A 53 2.03 1.37 -2.09
N ARG A 54 2.14 0.31 -2.93
CA ARG A 54 1.23 -0.83 -2.88
C ARG A 54 1.86 -2.09 -2.32
N PHE A 55 3.17 -2.25 -2.52
CA PHE A 55 3.89 -3.45 -2.09
C PHE A 55 4.83 -3.21 -0.92
N ASN A 56 5.08 -1.95 -0.54
CA ASN A 56 6.13 -1.58 0.40
C ASN A 56 7.52 -2.13 0.00
N ASP A 57 7.69 -2.40 -1.31
CA ASP A 57 8.96 -2.81 -1.91
C ASP A 57 9.80 -1.57 -2.22
N PHE A 58 10.35 -1.00 -1.15
CA PHE A 58 11.17 0.21 -1.26
C PHE A 58 12.50 -0.05 -1.99
N SER A 59 13.04 -1.27 -1.90
CA SER A 59 14.24 -1.66 -2.63
C SER A 59 13.99 -1.69 -4.13
N GLY A 60 12.96 -2.39 -4.56
CA GLY A 60 12.60 -2.45 -5.96
C GLY A 60 12.11 -1.12 -6.53
N ALA A 61 11.49 -0.26 -5.69
CA ALA A 61 11.19 1.11 -6.09
C ALA A 61 12.47 1.92 -6.33
N GLN A 62 13.44 1.83 -5.43
CA GLN A 62 14.72 2.52 -5.56
C GLN A 62 15.52 2.06 -6.79
N GLU A 63 15.48 0.76 -7.11
CA GLU A 63 16.11 0.21 -8.32
C GLU A 63 15.52 0.82 -9.60
N ALA A 64 14.19 0.91 -9.69
CA ALA A 64 13.51 1.52 -10.83
C ALA A 64 13.86 3.02 -10.95
N LEU A 65 13.89 3.76 -9.83
CA LEU A 65 14.26 5.18 -9.80
C LEU A 65 15.74 5.39 -10.19
N ASN A 66 16.65 4.53 -9.74
CA ASN A 66 18.06 4.58 -10.13
C ASN A 66 18.21 4.30 -11.63
N THR A 67 17.41 3.39 -12.19
CA THR A 67 17.42 3.10 -13.62
C THR A 67 17.02 4.34 -14.42
N ILE A 68 15.99 5.09 -13.98
CA ILE A 68 15.61 6.36 -14.62
C ILE A 68 16.77 7.34 -14.60
N GLN A 69 17.41 7.54 -13.45
CA GLN A 69 18.51 8.49 -13.32
C GLN A 69 19.73 8.14 -14.17
N ASN A 70 20.02 6.84 -14.35
CA ASN A 70 21.20 6.37 -15.08
C ASN A 70 20.96 6.24 -16.59
N GLN A 71 19.80 5.75 -16.98
CA GLN A 71 19.52 5.43 -18.40
C GLN A 71 18.69 6.50 -19.10
N TYR A 72 17.87 7.26 -18.34
CA TYR A 72 16.97 8.28 -18.88
C TYR A 72 17.14 9.64 -18.20
N PRO A 73 18.38 10.17 -18.04
CA PRO A 73 18.62 11.40 -17.28
C PRO A 73 18.00 12.66 -17.89
N ARG A 74 17.59 12.58 -19.18
CA ARG A 74 16.92 13.65 -19.92
C ARG A 74 15.43 13.38 -20.17
N GLY A 75 14.89 12.32 -19.59
CA GLY A 75 13.46 12.01 -19.63
C GLY A 75 12.64 13.07 -18.92
N ASP A 76 11.41 13.24 -19.35
CA ASP A 76 10.51 14.25 -18.79
C ASP A 76 10.11 13.98 -17.34
N VAL A 77 10.05 12.69 -16.93
CA VAL A 77 9.81 12.30 -15.52
C VAL A 77 11.09 12.24 -14.65
N ALA A 78 12.28 12.43 -15.22
CA ALA A 78 13.53 12.31 -14.45
C ALA A 78 13.63 13.29 -13.27
N PRO A 79 13.19 14.56 -13.36
CA PRO A 79 13.18 15.47 -12.20
C PRO A 79 12.24 15.01 -11.09
N GLU A 80 11.04 14.52 -11.46
CA GLU A 80 10.05 14.02 -10.51
C GLU A 80 10.53 12.72 -9.85
N ALA A 81 11.09 11.80 -10.62
CA ALA A 81 11.68 10.56 -10.12
C ALA A 81 12.82 10.82 -9.11
N LYS A 82 13.66 11.82 -9.38
CA LYS A 82 14.73 12.24 -8.45
C LYS A 82 14.15 12.75 -7.13
N LEU A 83 13.14 13.61 -7.19
CA LEU A 83 12.47 14.15 -6.01
C LEU A 83 11.78 13.02 -5.21
N TYR A 84 11.12 12.09 -5.91
CA TYR A 84 10.47 10.94 -5.30
C TYR A 84 11.50 10.03 -4.62
N ALA A 85 12.64 9.75 -5.26
CA ALA A 85 13.74 8.98 -4.67
C ALA A 85 14.30 9.63 -3.38
N GLN A 86 14.44 10.95 -3.37
CA GLN A 86 14.89 11.69 -2.18
C GLN A 86 13.88 11.57 -1.03
N ARG A 87 12.59 11.72 -1.32
CA ARG A 87 11.51 11.56 -0.32
C ARG A 87 11.46 10.14 0.22
N LEU A 88 11.57 9.15 -0.65
CA LEU A 88 11.59 7.74 -0.27
C LEU A 88 12.78 7.43 0.64
N LYS A 89 13.97 7.91 0.27
CA LYS A 89 15.18 7.76 1.07
C LYS A 89 15.04 8.45 2.44
N ALA A 90 14.55 9.69 2.47
CA ALA A 90 14.33 10.42 3.72
C ALA A 90 13.33 9.70 4.63
N ALA A 91 12.25 9.15 4.08
CA ALA A 91 11.28 8.35 4.84
C ALA A 91 11.90 7.06 5.40
N LEU A 92 12.73 6.37 4.61
CA LEU A 92 13.46 5.17 5.05
C LEU A 92 14.49 5.48 6.14
N GLU A 93 15.24 6.59 6.01
CA GLU A 93 16.21 7.01 7.02
C GLU A 93 15.51 7.48 8.31
N ALA A 94 14.39 8.20 8.21
CA ALA A 94 13.57 8.55 9.36
C ALA A 94 13.03 7.29 10.07
N ALA A 95 12.65 6.27 9.32
CA ALA A 95 12.23 4.98 9.86
C ALA A 95 13.40 4.20 10.51
N LYS A 96 14.64 4.36 10.01
CA LYS A 96 15.86 3.73 10.59
C LYS A 96 16.43 4.52 11.77
N SER A 97 16.40 5.85 11.72
CA SER A 97 16.96 6.74 12.75
C SER A 97 16.10 6.83 14.00
N SER A 98 14.89 6.32 13.98
CA SER A 98 14.20 5.94 15.20
C SER A 98 14.98 4.79 15.85
N THR A 99 15.90 5.16 16.71
CA THR A 99 16.97 4.43 17.42
C THR A 99 16.61 2.96 17.75
N PRO A 100 17.56 1.98 17.65
CA PRO A 100 17.33 0.60 18.05
C PRO A 100 17.38 0.43 19.58
N GLY A 101 16.69 1.31 20.29
CA GLY A 101 16.46 1.25 21.71
C GLY A 101 14.98 1.46 21.99
N LYS A 102 14.17 0.38 21.92
CA LYS A 102 12.71 0.39 21.86
C LYS A 102 12.20 1.01 20.56
N LYS A 103 11.98 0.21 19.53
CA LYS A 103 10.98 0.50 18.51
C LYS A 103 9.63 0.65 19.24
N THR A 104 9.32 1.86 19.70
CA THR A 104 7.96 2.14 20.11
C THR A 104 7.15 2.11 18.82
N ALA A 105 6.43 1.00 18.65
CA ALA A 105 5.47 0.88 17.56
C ALA A 105 4.60 2.14 17.53
N ALA A 106 4.20 2.58 16.35
CA ALA A 106 3.20 3.64 16.25
C ALA A 106 1.95 3.21 17.01
N LEU A 107 1.25 4.14 17.60
CA LEU A 107 0.06 3.85 18.38
C LEU A 107 -1.19 4.16 17.55
N LEU A 108 -2.05 3.17 17.34
CA LEU A 108 -3.42 3.39 16.87
C LEU A 108 -4.20 3.97 18.07
N THR A 109 -4.47 5.27 18.04
CA THR A 109 -5.04 6.02 19.17
C THR A 109 -6.55 6.01 19.18
N ASP A 110 -7.18 5.99 18.00
CA ASP A 110 -8.63 5.94 17.89
C ASP A 110 -9.07 5.19 16.62
N MET A 111 -10.27 4.62 16.69
CA MET A 111 -10.91 3.91 15.60
C MET A 111 -12.40 4.20 15.60
N LYS A 112 -12.86 4.92 14.57
CA LYS A 112 -14.25 5.32 14.38
C LYS A 112 -14.82 4.67 13.12
N TRP A 113 -16.11 4.46 13.08
CA TRP A 113 -16.79 3.97 11.89
C TRP A 113 -18.19 4.60 11.78
N GLU A 114 -18.58 4.83 10.54
CA GLU A 114 -19.91 5.33 10.19
C GLU A 114 -20.51 4.48 9.07
N ASN A 115 -21.74 4.09 9.20
CA ASN A 115 -22.49 3.39 8.15
C ASN A 115 -23.40 4.39 7.42
N GLN A 116 -23.13 4.54 6.13
CA GLN A 116 -23.99 5.32 5.22
C GLN A 116 -24.59 4.33 4.21
N LYS A 117 -25.89 4.32 4.01
CA LYS A 117 -26.67 3.41 3.13
C LYS A 117 -25.93 2.20 2.52
N ASN A 118 -24.93 2.41 1.65
CA ASN A 118 -24.15 1.37 0.95
C ASN A 118 -22.64 1.51 1.16
N LEU A 119 -22.21 2.35 2.09
CA LEU A 119 -20.82 2.65 2.36
C LEU A 119 -20.55 2.58 3.86
N ALA A 120 -19.45 1.95 4.25
CA ALA A 120 -18.90 2.05 5.59
C ALA A 120 -17.62 2.89 5.54
N VAL A 121 -17.57 3.96 6.30
CA VAL A 121 -16.38 4.79 6.46
C VAL A 121 -15.70 4.40 7.77
N ILE A 122 -14.42 4.05 7.69
CA ILE A 122 -13.60 3.72 8.86
C ILE A 122 -12.47 4.73 8.95
N THR A 123 -12.40 5.43 10.07
CA THR A 123 -11.35 6.41 10.37
C THR A 123 -10.42 5.83 11.42
N LEU A 124 -9.14 5.78 11.12
CA LEU A 124 -8.08 5.33 12.03
C LEU A 124 -7.19 6.52 12.34
N GLU A 125 -6.97 6.79 13.63
CA GLU A 125 -6.09 7.85 14.09
C GLU A 125 -4.80 7.27 14.68
N PHE A 126 -3.65 7.86 14.35
CA PHE A 126 -2.34 7.39 14.79
C PHE A 126 -1.55 8.54 15.41
N ASP A 127 -0.66 8.22 16.35
CA ASP A 127 0.26 9.19 16.99
C ASP A 127 1.35 9.70 16.04
N ARG A 128 1.58 9.01 14.93
CA ARG A 128 2.58 9.35 13.89
C ARG A 128 2.21 8.72 12.54
N PRO A 129 2.82 9.17 11.43
CA PRO A 129 2.65 8.52 10.12
C PRO A 129 3.03 7.05 10.16
N ILE A 130 2.25 6.22 9.49
CA ILE A 130 2.44 4.77 9.41
C ILE A 130 2.54 4.29 7.97
N ILE A 131 3.05 3.07 7.79
CA ILE A 131 2.98 2.33 6.54
C ILE A 131 1.83 1.34 6.64
N TRP A 132 1.00 1.30 5.61
CA TRP A 132 -0.14 0.39 5.57
C TRP A 132 -0.39 -0.17 4.17
N SER A 133 -1.07 -1.29 4.09
CA SER A 133 -1.52 -1.88 2.83
C SER A 133 -2.92 -2.47 2.99
N ILE A 134 -3.67 -2.52 1.88
CA ILE A 134 -4.98 -3.17 1.83
C ILE A 134 -4.90 -4.35 0.89
N ASP A 135 -5.53 -5.45 1.31
CA ASP A 135 -5.76 -6.64 0.49
C ASP A 135 -7.21 -7.10 0.67
N THR A 136 -7.73 -7.82 -0.32
CA THR A 136 -9.06 -8.42 -0.23
C THR A 136 -8.95 -9.93 -0.36
N GLN A 137 -9.59 -10.63 0.55
CA GLN A 137 -9.70 -12.07 0.54
C GLN A 137 -11.12 -12.45 0.11
N SER A 138 -11.20 -13.18 -0.99
CA SER A 138 -12.49 -13.73 -1.44
C SER A 138 -12.96 -14.80 -0.47
N GLY A 139 -14.19 -14.68 -0.04
CA GLY A 139 -14.84 -15.66 0.78
C GLY A 139 -15.16 -16.95 0.01
N SER A 140 -15.58 -17.96 0.73
CA SER A 140 -16.05 -19.23 0.17
C SER A 140 -17.43 -19.55 0.71
N LYS A 141 -18.43 -19.55 -0.15
CA LYS A 141 -19.80 -19.98 0.22
C LYS A 141 -19.83 -21.42 0.71
N LYS A 142 -18.96 -22.29 0.17
CA LYS A 142 -18.88 -23.70 0.55
C LYS A 142 -18.42 -23.89 2.00
N ASN A 143 -17.58 -22.99 2.51
CA ASN A 143 -16.99 -23.06 3.85
C ASN A 143 -17.51 -21.96 4.79
N ASP A 144 -18.57 -21.25 4.40
CA ASP A 144 -19.16 -20.13 5.15
C ASP A 144 -18.13 -19.03 5.52
N ILE A 145 -17.14 -18.82 4.63
CA ILE A 145 -16.11 -17.79 4.80
C ILE A 145 -16.60 -16.54 4.07
N PRO A 146 -16.80 -15.40 4.77
CA PRO A 146 -17.20 -14.15 4.14
C PRO A 146 -16.07 -13.55 3.29
N ASN A 147 -16.42 -12.71 2.33
CA ASN A 147 -15.47 -11.80 1.72
C ASN A 147 -14.91 -10.89 2.82
N ARG A 148 -13.60 -10.64 2.77
CA ARG A 148 -12.90 -9.88 3.79
C ARG A 148 -11.95 -8.88 3.18
N MET A 149 -11.93 -7.68 3.71
CA MET A 149 -10.86 -6.72 3.48
C MET A 149 -9.87 -6.81 4.63
N VAL A 150 -8.60 -6.83 4.30
CA VAL A 150 -7.49 -6.92 5.25
C VAL A 150 -6.66 -5.65 5.13
N VAL A 151 -6.50 -4.93 6.21
CA VAL A 151 -5.63 -3.75 6.29
C VAL A 151 -4.45 -4.10 7.18
N ASP A 152 -3.25 -4.19 6.61
CA ASP A 152 -2.02 -4.40 7.36
C ASP A 152 -1.42 -3.04 7.76
N LEU A 153 -1.24 -2.82 9.05
CA LEU A 153 -0.67 -1.62 9.67
C LEU A 153 0.72 -1.97 10.21
N MET A 154 1.76 -1.57 9.49
CA MET A 154 3.14 -1.98 9.78
C MET A 154 3.71 -1.24 10.98
N GLY A 155 4.27 -1.99 11.94
CA GLY A 155 4.88 -1.43 13.15
C GLY A 155 3.91 -0.64 14.02
N VAL A 156 2.64 -1.04 14.07
CA VAL A 156 1.57 -0.37 14.84
C VAL A 156 1.09 -1.27 15.97
N ASN A 157 0.91 -0.69 17.15
CA ASN A 157 0.19 -1.32 18.26
C ASN A 157 -1.11 -0.55 18.54
N PRO A 158 -2.20 -1.22 18.89
CA PRO A 158 -3.40 -0.53 19.33
C PRO A 158 -3.21 0.03 20.76
N ALA A 159 -3.77 1.21 21.02
CA ALA A 159 -3.90 1.73 22.37
C ALA A 159 -4.76 0.79 23.21
N SER A 160 -4.54 0.76 24.53
CA SER A 160 -5.31 -0.07 25.48
C SER A 160 -6.82 0.22 25.48
N THR A 161 -7.20 1.39 24.98
CA THR A 161 -8.60 1.81 24.80
C THR A 161 -9.28 1.18 23.59
N ILE A 162 -8.50 0.69 22.61
CA ILE A 162 -9.00 0.09 21.37
C ILE A 162 -9.42 -1.35 21.63
N ARG A 163 -10.69 -1.66 21.39
CA ARG A 163 -11.21 -3.03 21.52
C ARG A 163 -10.77 -3.87 20.33
N PRO A 164 -10.25 -5.11 20.53
CA PRO A 164 -9.75 -5.96 19.46
C PRO A 164 -10.83 -6.50 18.52
N GLY A 165 -12.10 -6.40 18.90
CA GLY A 165 -13.21 -6.84 18.06
C GLY A 165 -14.46 -6.03 18.30
N ILE A 166 -15.05 -5.54 17.21
CA ILE A 166 -16.25 -4.72 17.22
C ILE A 166 -17.26 -5.31 16.23
N LYS A 167 -18.47 -5.59 16.72
CA LYS A 167 -19.61 -5.89 15.86
C LYS A 167 -20.17 -4.58 15.34
N VAL A 168 -20.32 -4.48 14.03
CA VAL A 168 -20.85 -3.31 13.35
C VAL A 168 -22.22 -3.67 12.80
N GLN A 169 -23.23 -2.86 13.11
CA GLN A 169 -24.56 -3.03 12.51
C GLN A 169 -24.63 -2.27 11.20
N GLY A 170 -24.35 -2.93 10.09
CA GLY A 170 -24.40 -2.32 8.76
C GLY A 170 -24.56 -3.37 7.66
N SER A 171 -25.04 -2.96 6.51
CA SER A 171 -25.20 -3.83 5.33
C SER A 171 -23.88 -4.15 4.66
N SER A 172 -22.91 -3.22 4.70
CA SER A 172 -21.62 -3.32 4.00
C SER A 172 -20.49 -3.80 4.90
N LEU A 173 -20.60 -3.64 6.21
CA LEU A 173 -19.61 -4.06 7.19
C LEU A 173 -20.34 -4.64 8.40
N ARG A 174 -20.00 -5.87 8.77
CA ARG A 174 -20.62 -6.60 9.89
C ARG A 174 -19.72 -6.71 11.11
N ARG A 175 -18.42 -6.75 10.89
CA ARG A 175 -17.44 -6.95 11.96
C ARG A 175 -16.10 -6.30 11.60
N MET A 176 -15.45 -5.72 12.61
CA MET A 176 -14.06 -5.30 12.57
C MET A 176 -13.29 -6.07 13.64
N ARG A 177 -12.10 -6.55 13.32
CA ARG A 177 -11.22 -7.24 14.27
C ARG A 177 -9.79 -6.82 14.06
N LEU A 178 -9.05 -6.64 15.17
CA LEU A 178 -7.62 -6.49 15.15
C LEU A 178 -6.97 -7.86 15.41
N ASP A 179 -6.11 -8.27 14.51
CA ASP A 179 -5.25 -9.43 14.67
C ASP A 179 -3.83 -8.95 14.97
N LEU A 180 -3.33 -9.35 16.13
CA LEU A 180 -2.01 -8.99 16.69
C LEU A 180 -1.05 -10.18 16.68
N SER A 181 -1.37 -11.24 15.93
CA SER A 181 -0.56 -12.46 15.89
C SER A 181 0.81 -12.27 15.22
N ALA A 182 0.94 -11.27 14.34
CA ALA A 182 2.20 -10.94 13.71
C ALA A 182 3.01 -9.96 14.57
N PRO A 183 4.33 -10.20 14.80
CA PRO A 183 5.13 -9.37 15.71
C PRO A 183 5.46 -7.97 15.17
N ASP A 184 5.36 -7.77 13.87
CA ASP A 184 5.79 -6.58 13.15
C ASP A 184 4.63 -5.73 12.61
N LYS A 185 3.39 -6.19 12.77
CA LYS A 185 2.20 -5.50 12.26
C LYS A 185 0.94 -5.81 13.04
N THR A 186 0.03 -4.83 13.05
CA THR A 186 -1.37 -5.01 13.42
C THR A 186 -2.20 -5.17 12.16
N ARG A 187 -3.05 -6.18 12.12
CA ARG A 187 -3.93 -6.43 10.98
C ARG A 187 -5.38 -6.10 11.36
N LEU A 188 -6.00 -5.22 10.60
CA LEU A 188 -7.43 -4.93 10.73
C LEU A 188 -8.19 -5.77 9.72
N LEU A 189 -9.08 -6.63 10.20
CA LEU A 189 -9.94 -7.50 9.42
C LEU A 189 -11.35 -6.91 9.37
N LEU A 190 -11.88 -6.71 8.17
CA LEU A 190 -13.19 -6.14 7.88
C LEU A 190 -14.04 -7.20 7.18
N ASP A 191 -15.05 -7.72 7.90
CA ASP A 191 -15.95 -8.79 7.44
C ASP A 191 -17.32 -8.26 7.05
#